data_c8a4554b1f8db90a7750eea9b1ffd2dd
#
_entry.id   c8a4554b1f8db90a7750eea9b1ffd2dd
#
_cell.length_a   1.000
_cell.length_b   1.000
_cell.length_c   1.000
_cell.angle_alpha   90.00
_cell.angle_beta   90.00
_cell.angle_gamma   90.00
#
_symmetry.space_group_name_H-M   'P 1'
#
loop_
_entity.id
_entity.type
_entity.pdbx_description
1 polymer ?
#
loop_
_entity_poly.entity_id
_entity_poly.type
_entity_poly.pdbx_seq_one_letter_code
_entity_poly.pdbx_strand_id
1 'polypeptide(L)'
;ASPILQLLFRDSSELAASMLQLGAVSIVFFSLSTLSNGLLQGINRMREPVKNALIALVLHIGLLVVLMYVFKLNIYAVVYANAFFGLLMCVLNAHSVKKYSGYRQEIRRTFVIPGISALIMGVAVYLSYQLALYLLRVNAIATVF
;
A
#
# COMPACT_ATOMS: atom_id res chain seq x y z
N ALA A 1 9.82 7.07 7.32
CA ALA A 1 9.26 6.09 8.26
C ALA A 1 9.85 6.24 9.67
N SER A 2 11.18 6.33 9.79
CA SER A 2 11.88 6.41 11.09
C SER A 2 11.39 7.55 12.01
N PRO A 3 11.25 8.82 11.56
CA PRO A 3 10.79 9.91 12.44
C PRO A 3 9.37 9.70 12.99
N ILE A 4 8.49 9.07 12.19
CA ILE A 4 7.11 8.79 12.60
C ILE A 4 7.09 7.69 13.67
N LEU A 5 7.90 6.65 13.50
CA LEU A 5 8.01 5.56 14.48
C LEU A 5 8.59 6.05 15.81
N GLN A 6 9.62 6.91 15.77
CA GLN A 6 10.17 7.51 16.97
C GLN A 6 9.14 8.36 17.73
N LEU A 7 8.33 9.12 17.00
CA LEU A 7 7.36 10.04 17.60
C LEU A 7 6.16 9.29 18.21
N LEU A 8 5.69 8.20 17.55
CA LEU A 8 4.52 7.45 18.00
C LEU A 8 4.85 6.31 18.98
N PHE A 9 5.95 5.62 18.73
CA PHE A 9 6.27 4.37 19.47
C PHE A 9 7.58 4.44 20.25
N ARG A 10 8.34 5.53 20.15
CA ARG A 10 9.70 5.69 20.71
C ARG A 10 10.65 4.57 20.27
N ASP A 11 10.32 3.89 19.17
CA ASP A 11 11.12 2.81 18.60
C ASP A 11 11.75 3.29 17.29
N SER A 12 13.05 3.09 17.17
CA SER A 12 13.84 3.48 16.00
C SER A 12 14.41 2.27 15.27
N SER A 13 13.81 1.07 15.45
CA SER A 13 14.29 -0.12 14.78
C SER A 13 14.22 0.02 13.25
N GLU A 14 15.33 -0.19 12.57
CA GLU A 14 15.41 -0.16 11.10
C GLU A 14 14.47 -1.19 10.47
N LEU A 15 14.24 -2.29 11.18
CA LEU A 15 13.33 -3.34 10.75
C LEU A 15 11.87 -2.84 10.69
N ALA A 16 11.39 -2.12 11.70
CA ALA A 16 10.06 -1.54 11.69
C ALA A 16 9.90 -0.48 10.60
N ALA A 17 10.93 0.34 10.36
CA ALA A 17 10.92 1.35 9.31
C ALA A 17 10.85 0.72 7.90
N SER A 18 11.61 -0.32 7.64
CA SER A 18 11.60 -1.04 6.36
C SER A 18 10.27 -1.76 6.12
N MET A 19 9.69 -2.37 7.16
CA MET A 19 8.37 -2.99 7.07
C MET A 19 7.27 -1.99 6.76
N LEU A 20 7.30 -0.82 7.38
CA LEU A 20 6.34 0.25 7.11
C LEU A 20 6.43 0.75 5.66
N GLN A 21 7.65 0.88 5.12
CA GLN A 21 7.86 1.27 3.72
C GLN A 21 7.35 0.22 2.74
N LEU A 22 7.68 -1.05 2.98
CA LEU A 22 7.19 -2.17 2.14
C LEU A 22 5.67 -2.31 2.24
N GLY A 23 5.11 -2.16 3.45
CA GLY A 23 3.67 -2.21 3.68
C GLY A 23 2.90 -1.09 2.99
N ALA A 24 3.52 0.08 2.77
CA ALA A 24 2.88 1.20 2.08
C ALA A 24 2.46 0.85 0.64
N VAL A 25 3.20 -0.02 -0.05
CA VAL A 25 2.83 -0.51 -1.39
C VAL A 25 1.52 -1.30 -1.35
N SER A 26 1.30 -2.08 -0.30
CA SER A 26 0.07 -2.86 -0.12
C SER A 26 -1.16 -1.97 0.00
N ILE A 27 -1.04 -0.79 0.60
CA ILE A 27 -2.15 0.16 0.78
C ILE A 27 -2.75 0.58 -0.56
N VAL A 28 -1.90 0.80 -1.58
CA VAL A 28 -2.36 1.16 -2.93
C VAL A 28 -3.23 0.05 -3.52
N PHE A 29 -2.78 -1.20 -3.44
CA PHE A 29 -3.54 -2.34 -3.97
C PHE A 29 -4.84 -2.57 -3.19
N PHE A 30 -4.83 -2.44 -1.88
CA PHE A 30 -6.04 -2.56 -1.06
C PHE A 30 -7.04 -1.44 -1.35
N SER A 31 -6.59 -0.20 -1.56
CA SER A 31 -7.45 0.92 -1.93
C SER A 31 -8.16 0.67 -3.26
N LEU A 32 -7.42 0.22 -4.29
CA LEU A 32 -7.98 -0.13 -5.59
C LEU A 32 -8.94 -1.31 -5.51
N SER A 33 -8.62 -2.31 -4.70
CA SER A 33 -9.49 -3.46 -4.46
C SER A 33 -10.80 -3.02 -3.79
N THR A 34 -10.74 -2.13 -2.81
CA THR A 34 -11.92 -1.59 -2.11
C THR A 34 -12.84 -0.83 -3.06
N LEU A 35 -12.29 0.02 -3.94
CA LEU A 35 -13.06 0.70 -4.97
C LEU A 35 -13.74 -0.28 -5.92
N SER A 36 -13.02 -1.30 -6.37
CA SER A 36 -13.57 -2.34 -7.25
C SER A 36 -14.67 -3.15 -6.57
N ASN A 37 -14.53 -3.43 -5.26
CA ASN A 37 -15.58 -4.07 -4.46
C ASN A 37 -16.85 -3.22 -4.41
N GLY A 38 -16.72 -1.91 -4.17
CA GLY A 38 -17.84 -0.97 -4.16
C GLY A 38 -18.57 -0.93 -5.51
N LEU A 39 -17.83 -0.91 -6.62
CA LEU A 39 -18.40 -0.98 -7.97
C LEU A 39 -19.19 -2.28 -8.20
N LEU A 40 -18.63 -3.44 -7.84
CA LEU A 40 -19.31 -4.73 -7.99
C LEU A 40 -20.55 -4.83 -7.12
N GLN A 41 -20.53 -4.26 -5.92
CA GLN A 41 -21.70 -4.17 -5.05
C GLN A 41 -22.78 -3.24 -5.66
N GLY A 42 -22.38 -2.09 -6.19
CA GLY A 42 -23.30 -1.14 -6.83
C GLY A 42 -24.05 -1.70 -8.04
N ILE A 43 -23.44 -2.63 -8.81
CA ILE A 43 -24.09 -3.34 -9.93
C ILE A 43 -24.80 -4.64 -9.49
N ASN A 44 -25.07 -4.79 -8.19
CA ASN A 44 -25.74 -5.94 -7.59
C ASN A 44 -25.04 -7.30 -7.82
N ARG A 45 -23.70 -7.29 -7.86
CA ARG A 45 -22.85 -8.48 -8.02
C ARG A 45 -22.02 -8.75 -6.75
N MET A 46 -22.66 -8.71 -5.58
CA MET A 46 -22.00 -8.88 -4.27
C MET A 46 -21.27 -10.21 -4.08
N ARG A 47 -21.65 -11.25 -4.82
CA ARG A 47 -21.02 -12.57 -4.71
C ARG A 47 -19.63 -12.64 -5.34
N GLU A 48 -19.33 -11.78 -6.31
CA GLU A 48 -18.05 -11.82 -7.03
C GLU A 48 -16.86 -11.37 -6.17
N PRO A 49 -16.93 -10.26 -5.41
CA PRO A 49 -15.87 -9.91 -4.49
C PRO A 49 -15.57 -10.99 -3.44
N VAL A 50 -16.60 -11.68 -2.97
CA VAL A 50 -16.45 -12.75 -1.97
C VAL A 50 -15.72 -13.95 -2.57
N LYS A 51 -16.06 -14.36 -3.79
CA LYS A 51 -15.36 -15.43 -4.50
C LYS A 51 -13.89 -15.06 -4.77
N ASN A 52 -13.66 -13.84 -5.25
CA ASN A 52 -12.32 -13.34 -5.52
C ASN A 52 -11.47 -13.30 -4.23
N ALA A 53 -12.08 -12.88 -3.12
CA ALA A 53 -11.42 -12.87 -1.81
C ALA A 53 -11.06 -14.27 -1.33
N LEU A 54 -11.96 -15.25 -1.54
CA LEU A 54 -11.69 -16.64 -1.17
C LEU A 54 -10.52 -17.23 -1.97
N ILE A 55 -10.51 -17.00 -3.28
CA ILE A 55 -9.41 -17.44 -4.17
C ILE A 55 -8.10 -16.77 -3.74
N ALA A 56 -8.13 -15.46 -3.52
CA ALA A 56 -6.96 -14.71 -3.11
C ALA A 56 -6.44 -15.19 -1.74
N LEU A 57 -7.33 -15.52 -0.80
CA LEU A 57 -6.98 -16.01 0.53
C LEU A 57 -6.27 -17.37 0.46
N VAL A 58 -6.79 -18.31 -0.33
CA VAL A 58 -6.17 -19.63 -0.50
C VAL A 58 -4.76 -19.51 -1.09
N LEU A 59 -4.60 -18.68 -2.13
CA LEU A 59 -3.30 -18.43 -2.74
C LEU A 59 -2.35 -17.68 -1.78
N HIS A 60 -2.87 -16.76 -0.98
CA HIS A 60 -2.10 -16.03 0.03
C HIS A 60 -1.54 -16.98 1.10
N ILE A 61 -2.36 -17.87 1.64
CA ILE A 61 -1.93 -18.86 2.63
C ILE A 61 -0.86 -19.76 2.02
N GLY A 62 -1.08 -20.27 0.81
CA GLY A 62 -0.09 -21.09 0.11
C GLY A 62 1.25 -20.36 -0.07
N LEU A 63 1.21 -19.12 -0.53
CA LEU A 63 2.40 -18.30 -0.70
C LEU A 63 3.10 -18.02 0.64
N LEU A 64 2.34 -17.73 1.69
CA LEU A 64 2.90 -17.46 3.02
C LEU A 64 3.64 -18.68 3.56
N VAL A 65 3.06 -19.87 3.43
CA VAL A 65 3.70 -21.13 3.81
C VAL A 65 5.01 -21.33 3.03
N VAL A 66 5.00 -21.13 1.72
CA VAL A 66 6.20 -21.25 0.87
C VAL A 66 7.26 -20.23 1.30
N LEU A 67 6.91 -18.97 1.50
CA LEU A 67 7.85 -17.92 1.90
C LEU A 67 8.46 -18.19 3.28
N MET A 68 7.70 -18.74 4.21
CA MET A 68 8.19 -19.05 5.55
C MET A 68 9.08 -20.31 5.57
N TYR A 69 8.64 -21.40 4.93
CA TYR A 69 9.34 -22.68 5.01
C TYR A 69 10.48 -22.81 4.01
N VAL A 70 10.31 -22.34 2.77
CA VAL A 70 11.33 -22.49 1.71
C VAL A 70 12.34 -21.34 1.77
N PHE A 71 11.85 -20.10 1.82
CA PHE A 71 12.72 -18.92 1.78
C PHE A 71 13.17 -18.43 3.16
N LYS A 72 12.58 -18.94 4.25
CA LYS A 72 12.91 -18.56 5.64
C LYS A 72 12.96 -17.04 5.88
N LEU A 73 12.12 -16.30 5.19
CA LEU A 73 12.07 -14.83 5.21
C LEU A 73 11.51 -14.27 6.53
N ASN A 74 11.17 -15.13 7.50
CA ASN A 74 10.64 -14.74 8.81
C ASN A 74 9.50 -13.72 8.66
N ILE A 75 9.62 -12.60 9.36
CA ILE A 75 8.59 -11.56 9.42
C ILE A 75 8.38 -10.82 8.07
N TYR A 76 9.39 -10.75 7.21
CA TYR A 76 9.26 -10.18 5.87
C TYR A 76 8.33 -10.98 4.97
N ALA A 77 8.21 -12.30 5.19
CA ALA A 77 7.29 -13.16 4.45
C ALA A 77 5.84 -12.65 4.54
N VAL A 78 5.43 -12.17 5.71
CA VAL A 78 4.08 -11.64 5.93
C VAL A 78 3.82 -10.37 5.13
N VAL A 79 4.80 -9.46 5.07
CA VAL A 79 4.66 -8.20 4.32
C VAL A 79 4.57 -8.46 2.82
N TYR A 80 5.43 -9.33 2.28
CA TYR A 80 5.37 -9.72 0.88
C TYR A 80 4.09 -10.47 0.53
N ALA A 81 3.65 -11.39 1.39
CA ALA A 81 2.40 -12.12 1.19
C ALA A 81 1.19 -11.17 1.21
N ASN A 82 1.15 -10.17 2.10
CA ASN A 82 0.10 -9.16 2.13
C ASN A 82 0.09 -8.28 0.88
N ALA A 83 1.25 -7.85 0.38
CA ALA A 83 1.34 -7.10 -0.85
C ALA A 83 0.83 -7.91 -2.05
N PHE A 84 1.20 -9.18 -2.12
CA PHE A 84 0.71 -10.11 -3.13
C PHE A 84 -0.82 -10.33 -3.03
N PHE A 85 -1.34 -10.50 -1.83
CA PHE A 85 -2.80 -10.63 -1.61
C PHE A 85 -3.55 -9.41 -2.11
N GLY A 86 -3.10 -8.19 -1.76
CA GLY A 86 -3.69 -6.94 -2.24
C GLY A 86 -3.66 -6.82 -3.76
N LEU A 87 -2.52 -7.16 -4.38
CA LEU A 87 -2.36 -7.18 -5.84
C LEU A 87 -3.31 -8.18 -6.49
N LEU A 88 -3.38 -9.40 -5.96
CA LEU A 88 -4.24 -10.46 -6.50
C LEU A 88 -5.72 -10.08 -6.40
N MET A 89 -6.15 -9.52 -5.27
CA MET A 89 -7.49 -8.98 -5.08
C MET A 89 -7.80 -7.87 -6.11
N CYS A 90 -6.85 -6.95 -6.32
CA CYS A 90 -6.99 -5.88 -7.30
C CYS A 90 -7.19 -6.44 -8.71
N VAL A 91 -6.38 -7.42 -9.13
CA VAL A 91 -6.46 -8.03 -10.47
C VAL A 91 -7.77 -8.80 -10.65
N LEU A 92 -8.15 -9.65 -9.70
CA LEU A 92 -9.38 -10.44 -9.77
C LEU A 92 -10.63 -9.55 -9.81
N ASN A 93 -10.65 -8.52 -8.97
CA ASN A 93 -11.76 -7.57 -8.95
C ASN A 93 -11.82 -6.73 -10.23
N ALA A 94 -10.70 -6.26 -10.76
CA ALA A 94 -10.64 -5.54 -12.02
C ALA A 94 -11.14 -6.41 -13.18
N HIS A 95 -10.79 -7.70 -13.20
CA HIS A 95 -11.31 -8.66 -14.19
C HIS A 95 -12.83 -8.82 -14.05
N SER A 96 -13.34 -8.96 -12.83
CA SER A 96 -14.79 -9.07 -12.57
C SER A 96 -15.54 -7.80 -12.96
N VAL A 97 -15.02 -6.61 -12.65
CA VAL A 97 -15.60 -5.32 -13.07
C VAL A 97 -15.67 -5.25 -14.59
N LYS A 98 -14.57 -5.55 -15.30
CA LYS A 98 -14.57 -5.56 -16.78
C LYS A 98 -15.62 -6.51 -17.36
N LYS A 99 -15.77 -7.70 -16.77
CA LYS A 99 -16.69 -8.74 -17.23
C LYS A 99 -18.15 -8.34 -17.07
N TYR A 100 -18.53 -7.71 -15.94
CA TYR A 100 -19.92 -7.46 -15.59
C TYR A 100 -20.40 -6.05 -15.90
N SER A 101 -19.52 -5.05 -15.89
CA SER A 101 -19.91 -3.67 -16.21
C SER A 101 -19.65 -3.28 -17.67
N GLY A 102 -18.89 -4.10 -18.43
CA GLY A 102 -18.41 -3.73 -19.77
C GLY A 102 -17.43 -2.55 -19.76
N TYR A 103 -17.15 -1.99 -18.59
CA TYR A 103 -16.29 -0.83 -18.42
C TYR A 103 -14.83 -1.22 -18.66
N ARG A 104 -14.20 -0.57 -19.63
CA ARG A 104 -12.75 -0.64 -19.82
C ARG A 104 -12.11 0.41 -18.92
N GLN A 105 -11.38 -0.03 -17.92
CA GLN A 105 -10.60 0.89 -17.09
C GLN A 105 -9.64 1.68 -17.99
N GLU A 106 -9.81 2.98 -18.04
CA GLU A 106 -8.87 3.89 -18.67
C GLU A 106 -7.64 4.00 -17.76
N ILE A 107 -6.63 3.18 -18.03
CA ILE A 107 -5.39 3.11 -17.24
C ILE A 107 -4.79 4.50 -17.04
N ARG A 108 -4.86 5.35 -18.05
CA ARG A 108 -4.32 6.71 -18.00
C ARG A 108 -5.02 7.57 -16.95
N ARG A 109 -6.33 7.57 -16.89
CA ARG A 109 -7.11 8.38 -15.91
C ARG A 109 -7.10 7.78 -14.51
N THR A 110 -7.11 6.45 -14.43
CA THR A 110 -7.25 5.74 -13.15
C THR A 110 -5.92 5.57 -12.41
N PHE A 111 -4.81 5.45 -13.14
CA PHE A 111 -3.50 5.18 -12.53
C PHE A 111 -2.48 6.28 -12.77
N VAL A 112 -2.40 6.82 -13.98
CA VAL A 112 -1.33 7.79 -14.33
C VAL A 112 -1.58 9.13 -13.66
N ILE A 113 -2.80 9.66 -13.73
CA ILE A 113 -3.10 10.98 -13.13
C ILE A 113 -2.96 10.94 -11.59
N PRO A 114 -3.58 9.99 -10.85
CA PRO A 114 -3.35 9.88 -9.41
C PRO A 114 -1.90 9.58 -9.05
N GLY A 115 -1.19 8.79 -9.86
CA GLY A 115 0.22 8.50 -9.68
C GLY A 115 1.09 9.76 -9.74
N ILE A 116 0.89 10.60 -10.74
CA ILE A 116 1.59 11.89 -10.88
C ILE A 116 1.25 12.81 -9.71
N SER A 117 -0.02 12.91 -9.32
CA SER A 117 -0.45 13.72 -8.18
C SER A 117 0.20 13.24 -6.86
N ALA A 118 0.25 11.94 -6.65
CA ALA A 118 0.92 11.34 -5.49
C ALA A 118 2.42 11.61 -5.48
N LEU A 119 3.07 11.59 -6.65
CA LEU A 119 4.49 11.88 -6.79
C LEU A 119 4.78 13.35 -6.47
N ILE A 120 3.98 14.28 -7.00
CA ILE A 120 4.09 15.72 -6.70
C ILE A 120 3.89 15.96 -5.20
N MET A 121 2.87 15.34 -4.60
CA MET A 121 2.62 15.42 -3.16
C MET A 121 3.80 14.86 -2.36
N GLY A 122 4.35 13.73 -2.75
CA GLY A 122 5.52 13.13 -2.10
C GLY A 122 6.75 14.03 -2.13
N VAL A 123 7.02 14.67 -3.27
CA VAL A 123 8.10 15.66 -3.39
C VAL A 123 7.83 16.88 -2.51
N ALA A 124 6.62 17.41 -2.51
CA ALA A 124 6.25 18.56 -1.68
C ALA A 124 6.41 18.25 -0.19
N VAL A 125 5.97 17.08 0.27
CA VAL A 125 6.15 16.63 1.66
C VAL A 125 7.63 16.47 2.00
N TYR A 126 8.42 15.89 1.11
CA TYR A 126 9.86 15.74 1.33
C TYR A 126 10.57 17.10 1.46
N LEU A 127 10.27 18.05 0.56
CA LEU A 127 10.85 19.40 0.62
C LEU A 127 10.41 20.14 1.88
N SER A 128 9.14 20.05 2.28
CA SER A 128 8.63 20.65 3.51
C SER A 128 9.31 20.07 4.75
N TYR A 129 9.55 18.75 4.76
CA TYR A 129 10.27 18.09 5.84
C TYR A 129 11.72 18.58 5.94
N GLN A 130 12.43 18.67 4.80
CA GLN A 130 13.80 19.20 4.79
C GLN A 130 13.88 20.65 5.22
N LEU A 131 12.92 21.47 4.77
CA LEU A 131 12.83 22.90 5.18
C LEU A 131 12.59 23.01 6.70
N ALA A 132 11.66 22.21 7.24
CA ALA A 132 11.39 22.19 8.68
C ALA A 132 12.62 21.80 9.50
N LEU A 133 13.36 20.78 9.06
CA LEU A 133 14.61 20.36 9.71
C LEU A 133 15.67 21.48 9.67
N TYR A 134 15.79 22.15 8.52
CA TYR A 134 16.72 23.28 8.38
C TYR A 134 16.39 24.43 9.32
N LEU A 135 15.12 24.84 9.37
CA LEU A 135 14.64 25.92 10.25
C LEU A 135 14.80 25.59 11.74
N LEU A 136 14.49 24.34 12.13
CA LEU A 136 14.66 23.89 13.51
C LEU A 136 16.14 23.86 13.91
N ARG A 137 17.01 23.45 13.00
CA ARG A 137 18.46 23.42 13.23
C ARG A 137 19.04 24.83 13.35
N VAL A 138 18.58 25.77 12.52
CA VAL A 138 19.01 27.17 12.58
C VAL A 138 18.55 27.82 13.88
N ASN A 139 17.30 27.60 14.30
CA ASN A 139 16.80 28.13 15.57
C ASN A 139 17.50 27.53 16.79
N ALA A 140 17.84 26.24 16.78
CA ALA A 140 18.61 25.61 17.86
C ALA A 140 20.02 26.22 18.01
N ILE A 141 20.64 26.64 16.91
CA ILE A 141 21.94 27.32 16.95
C ILE A 141 21.78 28.76 17.45
N ALA A 142 20.69 29.46 17.05
CA ALA A 142 20.43 30.83 17.47
C ALA A 142 20.04 30.97 18.95
N THR A 143 19.59 29.91 19.62
CA THR A 143 19.25 29.88 21.05
C THR A 143 20.46 29.54 21.96
N VAL A 144 21.61 29.16 21.39
CA VAL A 144 22.84 28.81 22.13
C VAL A 144 23.84 29.97 22.17
N PHE A 145 23.59 31.05 21.42
CA PHE A 145 24.32 32.31 21.46
C PHE A 145 23.43 33.43 22.01
#